data_cae6f95786b82892f6e936f5f1ba381d
#
_entry.id   cae6f95786b82892f6e936f5f1ba381d
#
_cell.length_a   1.000
_cell.length_b   1.000
_cell.length_c   1.000
_cell.angle_alpha   90.00
_cell.angle_beta   90.00
_cell.angle_gamma   90.00
#
_symmetry.space_group_name_H-M   'P 1'
#
loop_
_entity.id
_entity.type
_entity.pdbx_description
1 polymer ?
#
loop_
_entity_poly.entity_id
_entity_poly.type
_entity_poly.pdbx_seq_one_letter_code
_entity_poly.pdbx_strand_id
1 'polypeptide(L)'
;MEEKELQGGCLWDWHTDKDRLLTGEMVDNLPELEKQDQIIFEYDQTGTVDCTIYSALGACSDLLNIEITEEQIDEAVEESFNRWRTRGEGWYVKDAVSLACDMIYKRFKIKLVYYRVWNTNDAEIKSIIEKNYSLCTWFNGNLKYQKDRRDNWKIDSDNFWTSTYWHAVCLIGREWKKFVKDNYKGRRENGYYTNIYEVVPEISALRRNWCWQNFSYLIVKVKDEKEEDIKRLNKMKNMIDKMIEYTEESIKMNSEMRESTNDKVYQERLHATNEQLRLILISHKQKKEDIERELSRYFD
;
A
#
# COMPACT_ATOMS: atom_id res chain seq x y z
N MET A 1 36.73 13.58 -10.26
CA MET A 1 35.75 12.87 -9.41
C MET A 1 35.65 11.49 -10.02
N GLU A 2 36.21 10.49 -9.37
CA GLU A 2 36.05 9.10 -9.78
C GLU A 2 34.54 8.78 -9.65
N GLU A 3 33.95 8.36 -10.76
CA GLU A 3 32.61 7.76 -10.73
C GLU A 3 32.71 6.52 -9.82
N LYS A 4 32.22 6.62 -8.60
CA LYS A 4 32.02 5.44 -7.77
C LYS A 4 31.06 4.52 -8.54
N GLU A 5 31.55 3.37 -8.96
CA GLU A 5 30.75 2.34 -9.57
C GLU A 5 29.57 2.04 -8.65
N LEU A 6 28.37 2.18 -9.18
CA LEU A 6 27.13 1.79 -8.50
C LEU A 6 27.16 0.28 -8.32
N GLN A 7 27.28 -0.19 -7.08
CA GLN A 7 27.32 -1.61 -6.77
C GLN A 7 25.89 -2.09 -6.48
N GLY A 8 25.36 -2.92 -7.35
CA GLY A 8 24.13 -3.64 -7.09
C GLY A 8 24.35 -4.78 -6.09
N GLY A 9 23.46 -4.91 -5.13
CA GLY A 9 23.57 -5.88 -4.03
C GLY A 9 22.47 -6.93 -4.02
N CYS A 10 21.88 -7.28 -5.17
CA CYS A 10 20.84 -8.31 -5.25
C CYS A 10 21.41 -9.64 -5.68
N LEU A 11 21.11 -10.70 -4.94
CA LEU A 11 21.41 -12.08 -5.31
C LEU A 11 20.22 -12.71 -6.05
N TRP A 12 20.50 -13.71 -6.86
CA TRP A 12 19.49 -14.45 -7.62
C TRP A 12 18.62 -15.29 -6.67
N ASP A 13 17.34 -14.95 -6.56
CA ASP A 13 16.39 -15.71 -5.74
C ASP A 13 16.01 -17.05 -6.37
N TRP A 14 15.93 -18.07 -5.53
CA TRP A 14 15.38 -19.36 -5.85
C TRP A 14 13.97 -19.45 -5.30
N HIS A 15 12.99 -19.80 -6.12
CA HIS A 15 11.67 -20.10 -5.61
C HIS A 15 11.63 -21.51 -5.01
N THR A 16 10.83 -21.65 -3.96
CA THR A 16 10.50 -22.93 -3.37
C THR A 16 9.00 -23.16 -3.44
N ASP A 17 8.56 -24.41 -3.31
CA ASP A 17 7.14 -24.77 -3.27
C ASP A 17 6.40 -24.15 -2.06
N LYS A 18 7.16 -23.62 -1.10
CA LYS A 18 6.63 -22.92 0.08
C LYS A 18 6.30 -21.45 -0.19
N ASP A 19 6.75 -20.89 -1.29
CA ASP A 19 6.47 -19.50 -1.62
C ASP A 19 5.00 -19.33 -2.00
N ARG A 20 4.32 -18.40 -1.34
CA ARG A 20 2.95 -18.07 -1.67
C ARG A 20 2.90 -17.40 -3.04
N LEU A 21 2.24 -18.05 -3.98
CA LEU A 21 2.01 -17.49 -5.31
C LEU A 21 0.74 -16.65 -5.31
N LEU A 22 0.81 -15.44 -5.85
CA LEU A 22 -0.35 -14.62 -6.10
C LEU A 22 -1.10 -15.19 -7.32
N THR A 23 -2.42 -15.36 -7.18
CA THR A 23 -3.28 -15.81 -8.28
C THR A 23 -4.04 -14.64 -8.88
N GLY A 24 -4.53 -14.78 -10.13
CA GLY A 24 -5.34 -13.74 -10.78
C GLY A 24 -6.56 -13.34 -9.95
N GLU A 25 -7.28 -14.30 -9.36
CA GLU A 25 -8.41 -14.02 -8.46
C GLU A 25 -8.00 -13.17 -7.25
N MET A 26 -6.82 -13.40 -6.67
CA MET A 26 -6.32 -12.57 -5.57
C MET A 26 -6.00 -11.16 -6.04
N VAL A 27 -5.45 -11.01 -7.26
CA VAL A 27 -5.18 -9.69 -7.86
C VAL A 27 -6.48 -8.91 -8.05
N ASP A 28 -7.53 -9.56 -8.56
CA ASP A 28 -8.83 -8.94 -8.77
C ASP A 28 -9.46 -8.45 -7.46
N ASN A 29 -9.26 -9.21 -6.38
CA ASN A 29 -9.77 -8.91 -5.04
C ASN A 29 -8.88 -7.97 -4.21
N LEU A 30 -7.71 -7.54 -4.71
CA LEU A 30 -6.91 -6.52 -4.03
C LEU A 30 -7.69 -5.20 -3.96
N PRO A 31 -7.80 -4.57 -2.78
CA PRO A 31 -8.37 -3.24 -2.69
C PRO A 31 -7.50 -2.24 -3.44
N GLU A 32 -8.10 -1.22 -4.02
CA GLU A 32 -7.36 -0.09 -4.55
C GLU A 32 -6.82 0.74 -3.39
N LEU A 33 -5.53 1.04 -3.42
CA LEU A 33 -4.90 1.92 -2.43
C LEU A 33 -5.10 3.38 -2.82
N GLU A 34 -5.10 4.27 -1.83
CA GLU A 34 -5.10 5.70 -2.11
C GLU A 34 -3.87 6.07 -2.93
N LYS A 35 -4.08 6.86 -3.99
CA LYS A 35 -3.00 7.32 -4.84
C LYS A 35 -2.11 8.27 -4.04
N GLN A 36 -0.85 7.95 -3.95
CA GLN A 36 0.13 8.82 -3.33
C GLN A 36 0.69 9.78 -4.38
N ASP A 37 0.38 11.06 -4.25
CA ASP A 37 0.88 12.08 -5.18
C ASP A 37 2.34 12.45 -4.89
N GLN A 38 2.87 12.10 -3.72
CA GLN A 38 4.22 12.39 -3.29
C GLN A 38 4.96 11.13 -2.89
N ILE A 39 6.25 11.08 -3.21
CA ILE A 39 7.17 10.10 -2.64
C ILE A 39 7.38 10.53 -1.20
N ILE A 40 6.88 9.73 -0.26
CA ILE A 40 7.01 10.02 1.16
C ILE A 40 8.45 9.87 1.63
N PHE A 41 9.25 9.11 0.89
CA PHE A 41 10.58 8.76 1.30
C PHE A 41 11.56 8.72 0.13
N GLU A 42 12.62 9.51 0.23
CA GLU A 42 13.78 9.46 -0.65
C GLU A 42 14.89 8.63 0.00
N TYR A 43 15.13 7.43 -0.53
CA TYR A 43 16.21 6.59 -0.07
C TYR A 43 17.51 6.92 -0.80
N ASP A 44 18.61 6.85 -0.09
CA ASP A 44 19.95 6.96 -0.69
C ASP A 44 20.85 5.81 -0.23
N GLN A 45 20.90 4.76 -1.01
CA GLN A 45 21.79 3.64 -0.75
C GLN A 45 23.19 3.82 -1.32
N THR A 46 23.57 5.04 -1.78
CA THR A 46 24.85 5.29 -2.45
C THR A 46 26.02 4.75 -1.63
N GLY A 47 26.81 3.87 -2.24
CA GLY A 47 27.97 3.26 -1.63
C GLY A 47 27.73 2.01 -0.79
N THR A 48 26.49 1.47 -0.80
CA THR A 48 26.13 0.22 -0.11
C THR A 48 25.62 -0.84 -1.09
N VAL A 49 25.50 -2.08 -0.63
CA VAL A 49 24.94 -3.21 -1.35
C VAL A 49 23.55 -3.61 -0.83
N ASP A 50 22.83 -2.65 -0.24
CA ASP A 50 21.59 -2.90 0.53
C ASP A 50 20.30 -2.71 -0.29
N CYS A 51 20.39 -2.68 -1.62
CA CYS A 51 19.27 -2.38 -2.51
C CYS A 51 18.00 -3.21 -2.25
N THR A 52 18.15 -4.47 -1.83
CA THR A 52 17.01 -5.34 -1.53
C THR A 52 16.24 -4.87 -0.30
N ILE A 53 16.95 -4.42 0.74
CA ILE A 53 16.36 -3.90 1.98
C ILE A 53 15.65 -2.58 1.70
N TYR A 54 16.31 -1.67 0.99
CA TYR A 54 15.72 -0.39 0.58
C TYR A 54 14.47 -0.58 -0.26
N SER A 55 14.49 -1.50 -1.23
CA SER A 55 13.33 -1.82 -2.07
C SER A 55 12.16 -2.38 -1.23
N ALA A 56 12.44 -3.32 -0.31
CA ALA A 56 11.42 -3.94 0.52
C ALA A 56 10.78 -2.94 1.50
N LEU A 57 11.58 -2.13 2.17
CA LEU A 57 11.09 -1.08 3.07
C LEU A 57 10.36 0.03 2.30
N GLY A 58 10.84 0.37 1.10
CA GLY A 58 10.17 1.31 0.20
C GLY A 58 8.78 0.86 -0.19
N ALA A 59 8.61 -0.43 -0.50
CA ALA A 59 7.29 -0.99 -0.79
C ALA A 59 6.37 -1.00 0.44
N CYS A 60 6.90 -1.24 1.65
CA CYS A 60 6.13 -1.12 2.89
C CYS A 60 5.71 0.34 3.16
N SER A 61 6.61 1.30 2.94
CA SER A 61 6.32 2.73 3.07
C SER A 61 5.18 3.15 2.14
N ASP A 62 5.24 2.74 0.87
CA ASP A 62 4.19 3.04 -0.12
C ASP A 62 2.85 2.41 0.28
N LEU A 63 2.85 1.13 0.70
CA LEU A 63 1.65 0.39 1.09
C LEU A 63 0.93 1.02 2.29
N LEU A 64 1.68 1.50 3.26
CA LEU A 64 1.16 1.96 4.54
C LEU A 64 1.05 3.48 4.65
N ASN A 65 1.56 4.20 3.67
CA ASN A 65 1.70 5.66 3.69
C ASN A 65 2.43 6.16 4.96
N ILE A 66 3.55 5.52 5.28
CA ILE A 66 4.39 5.86 6.44
C ILE A 66 5.81 6.20 5.99
N GLU A 67 6.43 7.13 6.69
CA GLU A 67 7.86 7.39 6.55
C GLU A 67 8.67 6.32 7.30
N ILE A 68 9.70 5.80 6.66
CA ILE A 68 10.69 4.91 7.28
C ILE A 68 11.99 5.70 7.38
N THR A 69 12.50 5.88 8.59
CA THR A 69 13.68 6.70 8.84
C THR A 69 14.98 5.98 8.47
N GLU A 70 16.06 6.73 8.26
CA GLU A 70 17.40 6.16 8.02
C GLU A 70 17.81 5.21 9.16
N GLU A 71 17.54 5.57 10.43
CA GLU A 71 17.79 4.71 11.59
C GLU A 71 17.07 3.36 11.49
N GLN A 72 15.84 3.34 10.96
CA GLN A 72 15.08 2.11 10.75
C GLN A 72 15.66 1.26 9.62
N ILE A 73 16.22 1.90 8.62
CA ILE A 73 16.93 1.20 7.53
C ILE A 73 18.21 0.58 8.09
N ASP A 74 18.99 1.32 8.87
CA ASP A 74 20.21 0.83 9.52
C ASP A 74 19.90 -0.36 10.45
N GLU A 75 18.81 -0.29 11.23
CA GLU A 75 18.32 -1.41 12.04
C GLU A 75 18.00 -2.64 11.15
N ALA A 76 17.37 -2.43 9.99
CA ALA A 76 17.08 -3.50 9.05
C ALA A 76 18.35 -4.12 8.44
N VAL A 77 19.31 -3.30 8.09
CA VAL A 77 20.61 -3.74 7.56
C VAL A 77 21.34 -4.59 8.60
N GLU A 78 21.44 -4.14 9.85
CA GLU A 78 22.06 -4.92 10.92
C GLU A 78 21.29 -6.22 11.21
N GLU A 79 19.97 -6.20 11.24
CA GLU A 79 19.17 -7.41 11.44
C GLU A 79 19.33 -8.40 10.27
N SER A 80 19.61 -7.94 9.05
CA SER A 80 19.87 -8.82 7.91
C SER A 80 21.08 -9.73 8.12
N PHE A 81 22.11 -9.26 8.82
CA PHE A 81 23.28 -10.06 9.15
C PHE A 81 22.97 -11.17 10.17
N ASN A 82 21.98 -10.96 11.06
CA ASN A 82 21.46 -12.00 11.93
C ASN A 82 20.67 -13.07 11.15
N ARG A 83 20.26 -12.76 9.90
CA ARG A 83 19.53 -13.65 9.01
C ARG A 83 20.40 -14.20 7.88
N TRP A 84 21.68 -14.47 8.15
CA TRP A 84 22.63 -15.13 7.27
C TRP A 84 23.13 -14.30 6.07
N ARG A 85 22.90 -13.00 6.06
CA ARG A 85 23.52 -12.12 5.07
C ARG A 85 25.00 -11.91 5.42
N THR A 86 25.88 -12.02 4.42
CA THR A 86 27.31 -11.71 4.57
C THR A 86 27.55 -10.20 4.44
N ARG A 87 28.38 -9.64 5.32
CA ARG A 87 28.75 -8.21 5.23
C ARG A 87 29.49 -7.92 3.94
N GLY A 88 29.10 -6.84 3.27
CA GLY A 88 29.67 -6.43 1.98
C GLY A 88 29.15 -7.22 0.76
N GLU A 89 28.23 -8.15 0.97
CA GLU A 89 27.57 -8.88 -0.10
C GLU A 89 26.12 -8.43 -0.25
N GLY A 90 25.55 -8.68 -1.44
CA GLY A 90 24.14 -8.50 -1.69
C GLY A 90 23.26 -9.50 -0.91
N TRP A 91 21.96 -9.37 -1.08
CA TRP A 91 21.01 -10.26 -0.41
C TRP A 91 19.85 -10.65 -1.34
N TYR A 92 19.03 -11.60 -0.91
CA TYR A 92 17.86 -12.05 -1.64
C TYR A 92 16.67 -11.09 -1.38
N VAL A 93 15.93 -10.76 -2.45
CA VAL A 93 14.74 -9.89 -2.33
C VAL A 93 13.69 -10.52 -1.42
N LYS A 94 13.51 -11.84 -1.54
CA LYS A 94 12.58 -12.59 -0.67
C LYS A 94 12.88 -12.41 0.80
N ASP A 95 14.13 -12.55 1.20
CA ASP A 95 14.54 -12.45 2.60
C ASP A 95 14.42 -11.01 3.10
N ALA A 96 14.75 -10.04 2.24
CA ALA A 96 14.56 -8.63 2.55
C ALA A 96 13.08 -8.27 2.72
N VAL A 97 12.20 -8.79 1.87
CA VAL A 97 10.74 -8.59 1.99
C VAL A 97 10.21 -9.25 3.27
N SER A 98 10.68 -10.46 3.60
CA SER A 98 10.32 -11.12 4.87
C SER A 98 10.77 -10.30 6.07
N LEU A 99 12.01 -9.80 6.07
CA LEU A 99 12.55 -8.94 7.12
C LEU A 99 11.72 -7.65 7.26
N ALA A 100 11.40 -6.98 6.16
CA ALA A 100 10.61 -5.76 6.18
C ALA A 100 9.22 -5.98 6.80
N CYS A 101 8.53 -7.07 6.44
CA CYS A 101 7.24 -7.44 7.05
C CYS A 101 7.35 -7.62 8.57
N ASP A 102 8.39 -8.31 9.04
CA ASP A 102 8.61 -8.56 10.47
C ASP A 102 8.94 -7.26 11.23
N MET A 103 9.73 -6.36 10.63
CA MET A 103 10.05 -5.07 11.24
C MET A 103 8.82 -4.17 11.36
N ILE A 104 8.00 -4.10 10.32
CA ILE A 104 6.74 -3.37 10.36
C ILE A 104 5.83 -3.92 11.46
N TYR A 105 5.73 -5.25 11.58
CA TYR A 105 4.95 -5.86 12.65
C TYR A 105 5.51 -5.54 14.04
N LYS A 106 6.82 -5.66 14.22
CA LYS A 106 7.48 -5.38 15.51
C LYS A 106 7.23 -3.95 15.97
N ARG A 107 7.29 -2.98 15.07
CA ARG A 107 7.24 -1.55 15.39
C ARG A 107 5.84 -0.97 15.39
N PHE A 108 5.04 -1.29 14.39
CA PHE A 108 3.72 -0.70 14.17
C PHE A 108 2.55 -1.63 14.50
N LYS A 109 2.82 -2.90 14.83
CA LYS A 109 1.82 -3.97 15.05
C LYS A 109 0.93 -4.21 13.82
N ILE A 110 1.35 -3.79 12.64
CA ILE A 110 0.66 -4.02 11.39
C ILE A 110 1.16 -5.33 10.79
N LYS A 111 0.26 -6.29 10.58
CA LYS A 111 0.60 -7.57 9.98
C LYS A 111 0.62 -7.46 8.47
N LEU A 112 1.77 -7.74 7.89
CA LEU A 112 1.99 -7.81 6.45
C LEU A 112 2.26 -9.26 6.05
N VAL A 113 1.90 -9.59 4.81
CA VAL A 113 2.27 -10.82 4.13
C VAL A 113 2.78 -10.48 2.74
N TYR A 114 3.56 -11.36 2.16
CA TYR A 114 4.03 -11.17 0.80
C TYR A 114 3.69 -12.37 -0.07
N TYR A 115 3.56 -12.08 -1.36
CA TYR A 115 3.27 -13.06 -2.40
C TYR A 115 4.28 -12.92 -3.53
N ARG A 116 4.65 -14.05 -4.10
CA ARG A 116 5.42 -14.08 -5.33
C ARG A 116 4.48 -13.83 -6.51
N VAL A 117 4.88 -12.95 -7.40
CA VAL A 117 4.17 -12.57 -8.61
C VAL A 117 5.02 -12.96 -9.81
N TRP A 118 4.48 -13.75 -10.74
CA TRP A 118 5.19 -14.08 -11.95
C TRP A 118 5.25 -12.87 -12.89
N ASN A 119 6.48 -12.49 -13.30
CA ASN A 119 6.71 -11.42 -14.27
C ASN A 119 6.38 -11.82 -15.71
N THR A 120 5.76 -12.99 -15.90
CA THR A 120 5.32 -13.48 -17.20
C THR A 120 3.95 -12.94 -17.62
N ASN A 121 3.19 -12.42 -16.68
CA ASN A 121 1.84 -11.95 -16.92
C ASN A 121 1.78 -10.43 -16.80
N ASP A 122 1.98 -9.75 -17.92
CA ASP A 122 1.91 -8.28 -18.00
C ASP A 122 0.56 -7.74 -17.49
N ALA A 123 -0.52 -8.48 -17.69
CA ALA A 123 -1.85 -8.05 -17.27
C ALA A 123 -1.99 -8.03 -15.75
N GLU A 124 -1.49 -9.06 -15.04
CA GLU A 124 -1.51 -9.08 -13.58
C GLU A 124 -0.65 -7.97 -12.99
N ILE A 125 0.58 -7.79 -13.50
CA ILE A 125 1.47 -6.73 -13.02
C ILE A 125 0.82 -5.36 -13.24
N LYS A 126 0.24 -5.13 -14.43
CA LYS A 126 -0.47 -3.91 -14.74
C LYS A 126 -1.62 -3.68 -13.76
N SER A 127 -2.44 -4.69 -13.50
CA SER A 127 -3.55 -4.60 -12.55
C SER A 127 -3.08 -4.27 -11.12
N ILE A 128 -1.98 -4.87 -10.66
CA ILE A 128 -1.40 -4.61 -9.35
C ILE A 128 -0.94 -3.15 -9.23
N ILE A 129 -0.19 -2.65 -10.19
CA ILE A 129 0.35 -1.28 -10.15
C ILE A 129 -0.73 -0.23 -10.41
N GLU A 130 -1.80 -0.55 -11.18
CA GLU A 130 -2.96 0.32 -11.36
C GLU A 130 -3.78 0.47 -10.08
N LYS A 131 -3.72 -0.51 -9.18
CA LYS A 131 -4.28 -0.43 -7.83
C LYS A 131 -3.35 0.26 -6.81
N ASN A 132 -2.30 0.92 -7.29
CA ASN A 132 -1.31 1.69 -6.52
C ASN A 132 -0.40 0.85 -5.60
N TYR A 133 -0.27 -0.45 -5.85
CA TYR A 133 0.71 -1.27 -5.14
C TYR A 133 2.10 -1.15 -5.76
N SER A 134 3.12 -1.23 -4.90
CA SER A 134 4.52 -1.33 -5.29
C SER A 134 4.96 -2.80 -5.30
N LEU A 135 5.68 -3.21 -6.36
CA LEU A 135 6.29 -4.54 -6.48
C LEU A 135 7.78 -4.44 -6.20
N CYS A 136 8.28 -5.22 -5.25
CA CYS A 136 9.72 -5.42 -5.08
C CYS A 136 10.23 -6.31 -6.22
N THR A 137 11.09 -5.78 -7.04
CA THR A 137 11.63 -6.46 -8.20
C THR A 137 13.14 -6.22 -8.33
N TRP A 138 13.79 -6.83 -9.30
CA TRP A 138 15.18 -6.56 -9.60
C TRP A 138 15.48 -6.66 -11.07
N PHE A 139 16.36 -5.79 -11.49
CA PHE A 139 16.84 -5.68 -12.86
C PHE A 139 18.35 -5.92 -12.94
N ASN A 140 18.84 -6.15 -14.14
CA ASN A 140 20.25 -6.08 -14.41
C ASN A 140 20.75 -4.65 -14.12
N GLY A 141 21.79 -4.53 -13.29
CA GLY A 141 22.19 -3.28 -12.63
C GLY A 141 22.79 -2.18 -13.53
N ASN A 142 23.11 -2.46 -14.80
CA ASN A 142 23.49 -1.44 -15.77
C ASN A 142 22.26 -0.79 -16.43
N LEU A 143 21.27 -0.44 -15.62
CA LEU A 143 20.20 0.44 -16.07
C LEU A 143 20.82 1.74 -16.59
N LYS A 144 21.10 1.81 -17.89
CA LYS A 144 21.46 3.07 -18.52
C LYS A 144 20.21 3.90 -18.61
N TYR A 145 20.08 4.81 -17.68
CA TYR A 145 19.07 5.86 -17.72
C TYR A 145 19.35 6.74 -18.92
N GLN A 146 18.53 6.62 -19.95
CA GLN A 146 18.60 7.51 -21.12
C GLN A 146 17.62 8.65 -20.95
N LYS A 147 18.06 9.87 -21.21
CA LYS A 147 17.16 10.99 -21.36
C LYS A 147 16.42 10.89 -22.69
N ASP A 148 15.09 10.97 -22.66
CA ASP A 148 14.33 11.15 -23.87
C ASP A 148 14.46 12.59 -24.41
N ARG A 149 13.84 12.88 -25.59
CA ARG A 149 13.83 14.21 -26.18
C ARG A 149 13.15 15.30 -25.34
N ARG A 150 12.48 14.90 -24.21
CA ARG A 150 11.80 15.79 -23.27
C ARG A 150 12.50 15.85 -21.92
N ASP A 151 13.75 15.42 -21.86
CA ASP A 151 14.56 15.35 -20.62
C ASP A 151 14.03 14.40 -19.52
N ASN A 152 13.08 13.51 -19.84
CA ASN A 152 12.65 12.49 -18.88
C ASN A 152 13.62 11.30 -18.90
N TRP A 153 13.96 10.83 -17.70
CA TRP A 153 14.76 9.63 -17.58
C TRP A 153 13.92 8.38 -17.87
N LYS A 154 14.45 7.52 -18.73
CA LYS A 154 13.80 6.28 -19.12
C LYS A 154 14.77 5.10 -19.03
N ILE A 155 14.22 3.94 -18.73
CA ILE A 155 14.92 2.66 -18.81
C ILE A 155 14.65 2.07 -20.18
N ASP A 156 15.70 1.85 -20.95
CA ASP A 156 15.61 1.25 -22.28
C ASP A 156 16.24 -0.15 -22.30
N SER A 157 15.58 -1.08 -22.99
CA SER A 157 15.99 -2.49 -23.07
C SER A 157 17.27 -2.72 -23.87
N ASP A 158 17.67 -1.79 -24.74
CA ASP A 158 18.80 -1.98 -25.65
C ASP A 158 20.18 -1.89 -24.96
N ASN A 159 20.21 -1.43 -23.72
CA ASN A 159 21.45 -1.18 -22.99
C ASN A 159 21.75 -2.16 -21.84
N PHE A 160 20.99 -3.24 -21.70
CA PHE A 160 21.12 -4.17 -20.56
C PHE A 160 22.21 -5.24 -20.68
N TRP A 161 22.87 -5.36 -21.81
CA TRP A 161 23.68 -6.52 -22.17
C TRP A 161 25.02 -6.66 -21.44
N THR A 162 25.43 -5.70 -20.64
CA THR A 162 26.80 -5.64 -20.14
C THR A 162 26.97 -5.69 -18.62
N SER A 163 25.91 -5.83 -17.84
CA SER A 163 26.03 -5.82 -16.39
C SER A 163 26.33 -7.18 -15.79
N THR A 164 27.21 -7.18 -14.81
CA THR A 164 27.59 -8.34 -14.01
C THR A 164 26.86 -8.42 -12.66
N TYR A 165 26.01 -7.45 -12.34
CA TYR A 165 25.31 -7.38 -11.05
C TYR A 165 23.82 -7.06 -11.21
N TRP A 166 23.05 -7.43 -10.22
CA TRP A 166 21.61 -7.19 -10.15
C TRP A 166 21.27 -6.11 -9.14
N HIS A 167 20.28 -5.30 -9.46
CA HIS A 167 19.83 -4.20 -8.62
C HIS A 167 18.34 -4.34 -8.29
N ALA A 168 17.99 -4.30 -7.00
CA ALA A 168 16.63 -4.38 -6.52
C ALA A 168 16.01 -2.97 -6.43
N VAL A 169 14.77 -2.87 -6.88
CA VAL A 169 14.00 -1.61 -6.96
C VAL A 169 12.51 -1.88 -6.75
N CYS A 170 11.72 -0.83 -6.60
CA CYS A 170 10.26 -0.90 -6.61
C CYS A 170 9.71 -0.59 -8.01
N LEU A 171 8.87 -1.46 -8.54
CA LEU A 171 8.04 -1.18 -9.71
C LEU A 171 6.73 -0.57 -9.23
N ILE A 172 6.38 0.61 -9.72
CA ILE A 172 5.19 1.37 -9.34
C ILE A 172 4.38 1.80 -10.56
N GLY A 173 3.11 2.13 -10.37
CA GLY A 173 2.25 2.70 -11.41
C GLY A 173 2.01 4.19 -11.20
N ARG A 174 2.03 4.96 -12.31
CA ARG A 174 1.55 6.34 -12.33
C ARG A 174 0.78 6.56 -13.61
N GLU A 175 -0.43 7.08 -13.51
CA GLU A 175 -1.28 7.39 -14.67
C GLU A 175 -1.34 6.17 -15.57
N TRP A 176 -1.42 5.29 -15.95
CA TRP A 176 -1.36 4.19 -16.94
C TRP A 176 0.07 3.74 -17.34
N LYS A 177 1.12 4.34 -16.76
CA LYS A 177 2.51 4.00 -17.06
C LYS A 177 3.17 3.26 -15.91
N LYS A 178 4.21 2.49 -16.25
CA LYS A 178 5.06 1.77 -15.30
C LYS A 178 6.31 2.60 -15.02
N PHE A 179 6.68 2.69 -13.75
CA PHE A 179 7.89 3.38 -13.31
C PHE A 179 8.68 2.48 -12.36
N VAL A 180 9.97 2.69 -12.34
CA VAL A 180 10.86 2.16 -11.33
C VAL A 180 11.17 3.28 -10.34
N LYS A 181 10.93 3.03 -9.06
CA LYS A 181 11.43 3.83 -7.96
C LYS A 181 12.76 3.23 -7.54
N ASP A 182 13.85 3.96 -7.84
CA ASP A 182 15.21 3.55 -7.53
C ASP A 182 15.59 3.94 -6.09
N ASN A 183 16.52 3.21 -5.52
CA ASN A 183 17.01 3.43 -4.16
C ASN A 183 18.21 4.38 -4.10
N TYR A 184 18.69 4.88 -5.24
CA TYR A 184 19.73 5.89 -5.29
C TYR A 184 19.13 7.28 -5.28
N LYS A 185 19.80 8.19 -4.59
CA LYS A 185 19.43 9.60 -4.57
C LYS A 185 19.45 10.13 -6.00
N GLY A 186 18.31 10.57 -6.48
CA GLY A 186 18.17 11.11 -7.82
C GLY A 186 19.06 12.34 -8.03
N ARG A 187 19.47 12.59 -9.29
CA ARG A 187 20.17 13.83 -9.63
C ARG A 187 19.24 15.01 -9.38
N ARG A 188 19.79 16.05 -8.73
CA ARG A 188 19.06 17.29 -8.48
C ARG A 188 18.94 18.08 -9.79
N GLU A 189 17.82 17.96 -10.48
CA GLU A 189 17.48 18.83 -11.61
C GLU A 189 16.35 19.77 -11.18
N ASN A 190 16.55 21.08 -11.33
CA ASN A 190 15.56 22.14 -11.01
C ASN A 190 15.05 22.12 -9.55
N GLY A 191 15.84 21.62 -8.60
CA GLY A 191 15.46 21.59 -7.20
C GLY A 191 14.70 20.33 -6.75
N TYR A 192 14.35 19.42 -7.66
CA TYR A 192 13.67 18.18 -7.36
C TYR A 192 14.62 16.98 -7.48
N TYR A 193 14.58 16.09 -6.47
CA TYR A 193 15.18 14.77 -6.59
C TYR A 193 14.19 13.85 -7.32
N THR A 194 14.63 13.22 -8.41
CA THR A 194 13.84 12.22 -9.09
C THR A 194 14.59 10.90 -9.08
N ASN A 195 14.16 9.99 -8.24
CA ASN A 195 14.58 8.58 -8.26
C ASN A 195 13.55 7.70 -8.98
N ILE A 196 12.67 8.29 -9.77
CA ILE A 196 11.61 7.60 -10.50
C ILE A 196 11.89 7.69 -11.99
N TYR A 197 11.93 6.53 -12.63
CA TYR A 197 12.25 6.38 -14.04
C TYR A 197 11.13 5.63 -14.77
N GLU A 198 10.67 6.15 -15.90
CA GLU A 198 9.66 5.47 -16.71
C GLU A 198 10.24 4.19 -17.34
N VAL A 199 9.52 3.08 -17.22
CA VAL A 199 9.84 1.81 -17.89
C VAL A 199 9.18 1.80 -19.25
N VAL A 200 9.95 2.10 -20.31
CA VAL A 200 9.43 2.23 -21.69
C VAL A 200 9.11 0.89 -22.33
N PRO A 201 9.96 -0.14 -22.26
CA PRO A 201 9.65 -1.41 -22.88
C PRO A 201 8.56 -2.17 -22.14
N GLU A 202 7.84 -3.01 -22.87
CA GLU A 202 6.94 -3.97 -22.27
C GLU A 202 7.72 -4.91 -21.35
N ILE A 203 7.09 -5.33 -20.26
CA ILE A 203 7.69 -6.27 -19.29
C ILE A 203 8.14 -7.55 -19.95
N SER A 204 7.37 -8.04 -20.94
CA SER A 204 7.73 -9.20 -21.75
C SER A 204 9.03 -9.02 -22.55
N ALA A 205 9.33 -7.81 -23.01
CA ALA A 205 10.57 -7.49 -23.71
C ALA A 205 11.77 -7.46 -22.76
N LEU A 206 11.63 -6.85 -21.59
CA LEU A 206 12.65 -6.86 -20.53
C LEU A 206 13.02 -8.28 -20.13
N ARG A 207 12.04 -9.16 -20.00
CA ARG A 207 12.27 -10.56 -19.65
C ARG A 207 12.97 -11.35 -20.76
N ARG A 208 12.56 -11.18 -22.01
CA ARG A 208 13.20 -11.86 -23.16
C ARG A 208 14.69 -11.52 -23.25
N ASN A 209 15.05 -10.34 -22.87
CA ASN A 209 16.43 -9.86 -22.89
C ASN A 209 17.21 -10.17 -21.60
N TRP A 210 16.69 -11.02 -20.73
CA TRP A 210 17.31 -11.39 -19.44
C TRP A 210 17.59 -10.19 -18.51
N CYS A 211 16.87 -9.10 -18.74
CA CYS A 211 17.08 -7.87 -17.99
C CYS A 211 16.29 -7.84 -16.70
N TRP A 212 15.32 -8.74 -16.57
CA TRP A 212 14.43 -8.83 -15.43
C TRP A 212 14.22 -10.28 -15.00
N GLN A 213 14.11 -10.49 -13.70
CA GLN A 213 13.81 -11.80 -13.13
C GLN A 213 12.40 -12.29 -13.50
N ASN A 214 12.21 -13.60 -13.36
CA ASN A 214 10.93 -14.23 -13.69
C ASN A 214 9.79 -13.86 -12.74
N PHE A 215 10.09 -13.32 -11.58
CA PHE A 215 9.09 -13.00 -10.56
C PHE A 215 9.51 -11.80 -9.71
N SER A 216 8.53 -11.19 -9.09
CA SER A 216 8.63 -10.08 -8.14
C SER A 216 7.88 -10.44 -6.86
N TYR A 217 7.95 -9.60 -5.85
CA TYR A 217 7.21 -9.78 -4.61
C TYR A 217 6.26 -8.62 -4.36
N LEU A 218 5.01 -8.97 -4.09
CA LEU A 218 3.95 -8.05 -3.64
C LEU A 218 3.80 -8.18 -2.14
N ILE A 219 3.88 -7.06 -1.43
CA ILE A 219 3.55 -6.97 -0.01
C ILE A 219 2.12 -6.46 0.12
N VAL A 220 1.32 -7.11 0.97
CA VAL A 220 -0.06 -6.70 1.26
C VAL A 220 -0.32 -6.65 2.76
N LYS A 221 -1.17 -5.73 3.19
CA LYS A 221 -1.64 -5.68 4.57
C LYS A 221 -2.64 -6.83 4.78
N VAL A 222 -2.43 -7.65 5.81
CA VAL A 222 -3.43 -8.63 6.24
C VAL A 222 -4.62 -7.85 6.79
N LYS A 223 -5.80 -8.13 6.25
CA LYS A 223 -7.02 -7.57 6.82
C LYS A 223 -7.13 -8.01 8.26
N ASP A 224 -7.17 -7.06 9.17
CA ASP A 224 -7.52 -7.33 10.54
C ASP A 224 -9.05 -7.39 10.60
N GLU A 225 -9.61 -8.59 10.72
CA GLU A 225 -11.05 -8.79 10.84
C GLU A 225 -11.62 -7.92 11.99
N LYS A 226 -10.86 -7.79 13.06
CA LYS A 226 -11.19 -6.92 14.19
C LYS A 226 -11.29 -5.45 13.74
N GLU A 227 -10.35 -4.95 12.95
CA GLU A 227 -10.37 -3.57 12.44
C GLU A 227 -11.55 -3.35 11.47
N GLU A 228 -11.83 -4.31 10.60
CA GLU A 228 -12.99 -4.23 9.69
C GLU A 228 -14.32 -4.24 10.44
N ASP A 229 -14.45 -5.08 11.45
CA ASP A 229 -15.64 -5.12 12.30
C ASP A 229 -15.83 -3.82 13.07
N ILE A 230 -14.78 -3.26 13.64
CA ILE A 230 -14.81 -1.95 14.31
C ILE A 230 -15.25 -0.86 13.32
N LYS A 231 -14.71 -0.83 12.10
CA LYS A 231 -15.12 0.14 11.07
C LYS A 231 -16.59 -0.03 10.68
N ARG A 232 -17.04 -1.27 10.52
CA ARG A 232 -18.44 -1.58 10.22
C ARG A 232 -19.38 -1.11 11.34
N LEU A 233 -19.06 -1.42 12.59
CA LEU A 233 -19.85 -1.02 13.76
C LEU A 233 -19.89 0.49 13.93
N ASN A 234 -18.77 1.20 13.75
CA ASN A 234 -18.76 2.66 13.78
C ASN A 234 -19.60 3.29 12.67
N LYS A 235 -19.58 2.74 11.46
CA LYS A 235 -20.46 3.18 10.37
C LYS A 235 -21.93 2.98 10.71
N MET A 236 -22.29 1.82 11.29
CA MET A 236 -23.64 1.54 11.73
C MET A 236 -24.07 2.50 12.86
N LYS A 237 -23.22 2.77 13.83
CA LYS A 237 -23.46 3.73 14.90
C LYS A 237 -23.79 5.11 14.34
N ASN A 238 -22.96 5.62 13.43
CA ASN A 238 -23.17 6.92 12.78
C ASN A 238 -24.49 7.00 12.01
N MET A 239 -24.91 5.91 11.38
CA MET A 239 -26.22 5.84 10.72
C MET A 239 -27.36 5.93 11.73
N ILE A 240 -27.27 5.20 12.85
CA ILE A 240 -28.30 5.19 13.89
C ILE A 240 -28.35 6.54 14.58
N ASP A 241 -27.23 7.21 14.85
CA ASP A 241 -27.18 8.56 15.40
C ASP A 241 -28.00 9.55 14.53
N LYS A 242 -27.80 9.50 13.21
CA LYS A 242 -28.60 10.31 12.27
C LYS A 242 -30.10 9.96 12.31
N MET A 243 -30.42 8.67 12.40
CA MET A 243 -31.83 8.24 12.49
C MET A 243 -32.48 8.72 13.79
N ILE A 244 -31.76 8.73 14.91
CA ILE A 244 -32.20 9.31 16.18
C ILE A 244 -32.47 10.79 16.00
N GLU A 245 -31.52 11.56 15.47
CA GLU A 245 -31.65 13.00 15.23
C GLU A 245 -32.88 13.32 14.38
N TYR A 246 -33.06 12.68 13.22
CA TYR A 246 -34.24 12.88 12.37
C TYR A 246 -35.55 12.53 13.05
N THR A 247 -35.55 11.47 13.89
CA THR A 247 -36.77 11.08 14.60
C THR A 247 -37.11 12.10 15.67
N GLU A 248 -36.12 12.60 16.42
CA GLU A 248 -36.32 13.65 17.44
C GLU A 248 -36.79 14.97 16.82
N GLU A 249 -36.22 15.39 15.69
CA GLU A 249 -36.67 16.55 14.93
C GLU A 249 -38.11 16.40 14.42
N SER A 250 -38.48 15.22 13.93
CA SER A 250 -39.83 14.91 13.46
C SER A 250 -40.86 14.98 14.59
N ILE A 251 -40.53 14.47 15.78
CA ILE A 251 -41.37 14.55 16.97
C ILE A 251 -41.57 16.03 17.38
N LYS A 252 -40.49 16.83 17.36
CA LYS A 252 -40.51 18.24 17.67
C LYS A 252 -41.43 19.01 16.70
N MET A 253 -41.20 18.83 15.38
CA MET A 253 -42.02 19.46 14.34
C MET A 253 -43.50 19.12 14.50
N ASN A 254 -43.84 17.85 14.70
CA ASN A 254 -45.23 17.43 14.89
C ASN A 254 -45.85 18.05 16.17
N SER A 255 -45.05 18.22 17.22
CA SER A 255 -45.51 18.88 18.45
C SER A 255 -45.82 20.36 18.24
N GLU A 256 -44.94 21.09 17.55
CA GLU A 256 -45.12 22.49 17.16
C GLU A 256 -46.37 22.68 16.27
N MET A 257 -46.55 21.78 15.28
CA MET A 257 -47.72 21.79 14.40
C MET A 257 -49.01 21.52 15.20
N ARG A 258 -48.99 20.62 16.18
CA ARG A 258 -50.11 20.29 17.03
C ARG A 258 -50.54 21.49 17.88
N GLU A 259 -49.58 22.26 18.38
CA GLU A 259 -49.84 23.45 19.18
C GLU A 259 -50.38 24.61 18.33
N SER A 260 -50.01 24.69 17.08
CA SER A 260 -50.41 25.76 16.16
C SER A 260 -51.74 25.55 15.46
N THR A 261 -52.32 24.35 15.49
CA THR A 261 -53.58 24.05 14.80
C THR A 261 -54.78 24.02 15.77
N ASN A 262 -55.95 24.53 15.32
CA ASN A 262 -57.23 24.44 16.01
C ASN A 262 -58.08 23.22 15.61
N ASP A 263 -57.62 22.43 14.66
CA ASP A 263 -58.31 21.20 14.19
C ASP A 263 -58.01 20.05 15.14
N LYS A 264 -59.03 19.66 15.91
CA LYS A 264 -58.96 18.55 16.89
C LYS A 264 -58.59 17.20 16.25
N VAL A 265 -59.14 16.89 15.08
CA VAL A 265 -58.85 15.63 14.39
C VAL A 265 -57.40 15.58 13.92
N TYR A 266 -56.88 16.73 13.47
CA TYR A 266 -55.48 16.85 13.09
C TYR A 266 -54.55 16.76 14.29
N GLN A 267 -54.91 17.38 15.42
CA GLN A 267 -54.15 17.25 16.67
C GLN A 267 -54.06 15.80 17.16
N GLU A 268 -55.14 15.03 17.07
CA GLU A 268 -55.17 13.61 17.45
C GLU A 268 -54.26 12.78 16.52
N ARG A 269 -54.29 13.02 15.21
CA ARG A 269 -53.39 12.36 14.24
C ARG A 269 -51.91 12.64 14.51
N LEU A 270 -51.56 13.89 14.75
CA LEU A 270 -50.17 14.28 15.11
C LEU A 270 -49.71 13.62 16.41
N HIS A 271 -50.61 13.53 17.40
CA HIS A 271 -50.34 12.83 18.65
C HIS A 271 -50.07 11.34 18.42
N ALA A 272 -50.93 10.65 17.69
CA ALA A 272 -50.75 9.24 17.37
C ALA A 272 -49.43 8.98 16.59
N THR A 273 -49.09 9.89 15.65
CA THR A 273 -47.81 9.82 14.91
C THR A 273 -46.61 9.99 15.84
N ASN A 274 -46.69 10.93 16.77
CA ASN A 274 -45.61 11.14 17.75
C ASN A 274 -45.41 9.94 18.66
N GLU A 275 -46.47 9.24 19.08
CA GLU A 275 -46.35 8.03 19.88
C GLU A 275 -45.64 6.92 19.08
N GLN A 276 -45.94 6.77 17.78
CA GLN A 276 -45.23 5.82 16.91
C GLN A 276 -43.74 6.21 16.75
N LEU A 277 -43.43 7.48 16.53
CA LEU A 277 -42.05 7.97 16.41
C LEU A 277 -41.27 7.77 17.72
N ARG A 278 -41.89 7.91 18.88
CA ARG A 278 -41.27 7.63 20.19
C ARG A 278 -40.89 6.17 20.33
N LEU A 279 -41.71 5.23 19.85
CA LEU A 279 -41.38 3.79 19.85
C LEU A 279 -40.21 3.50 18.93
N ILE A 280 -40.17 4.13 17.74
CA ILE A 280 -39.05 4.04 16.81
C ILE A 280 -37.77 4.59 17.44
N LEU A 281 -37.86 5.74 18.12
CA LEU A 281 -36.72 6.37 18.80
C LEU A 281 -36.15 5.45 19.90
N ILE A 282 -37.00 4.83 20.70
CA ILE A 282 -36.59 3.86 21.72
C ILE A 282 -35.83 2.69 21.06
N SER A 283 -36.37 2.16 19.95
CA SER A 283 -35.71 1.07 19.20
C SER A 283 -34.35 1.49 18.65
N HIS A 284 -34.21 2.71 18.12
CA HIS A 284 -32.92 3.22 17.63
C HIS A 284 -31.91 3.40 18.77
N LYS A 285 -32.33 3.95 19.92
CA LYS A 285 -31.45 4.11 21.09
C LYS A 285 -30.98 2.76 21.61
N GLN A 286 -31.86 1.75 21.65
CA GLN A 286 -31.47 0.41 22.05
C GLN A 286 -30.42 -0.21 21.08
N LYS A 287 -30.64 -0.08 19.77
CA LYS A 287 -29.67 -0.55 18.77
C LYS A 287 -28.32 0.14 18.90
N LYS A 288 -28.30 1.44 19.22
CA LYS A 288 -27.08 2.19 19.47
C LYS A 288 -26.31 1.60 20.66
N GLU A 289 -27.02 1.36 21.78
CA GLU A 289 -26.41 0.76 22.99
C GLU A 289 -25.84 -0.64 22.70
N ASP A 290 -26.55 -1.45 21.91
CA ASP A 290 -26.07 -2.77 21.53
C ASP A 290 -24.78 -2.70 20.70
N ILE A 291 -24.68 -1.76 19.74
CA ILE A 291 -23.46 -1.52 18.96
C ILE A 291 -22.32 -1.01 19.85
N GLU A 292 -22.60 -0.09 20.76
CA GLU A 292 -21.60 0.44 21.70
C GLU A 292 -21.08 -0.65 22.63
N ARG A 293 -21.93 -1.57 23.07
CA ARG A 293 -21.54 -2.75 23.85
C ARG A 293 -20.70 -3.71 23.02
N GLU A 294 -21.01 -3.91 21.74
CA GLU A 294 -20.22 -4.74 20.84
C GLU A 294 -18.86 -4.10 20.56
N LEU A 295 -18.80 -2.79 20.33
CA LEU A 295 -17.56 -2.06 20.17
C LEU A 295 -16.65 -2.17 21.40
N SER A 296 -17.21 -2.06 22.63
CA SER A 296 -16.41 -2.13 23.85
C SER A 296 -15.63 -3.45 23.98
N ARG A 297 -16.18 -4.58 23.48
CA ARG A 297 -15.50 -5.88 23.49
C ARG A 297 -14.20 -5.94 22.68
N TYR A 298 -13.99 -4.97 21.79
CA TYR A 298 -12.76 -4.91 21.01
C TYR A 298 -11.63 -4.13 21.69
N PHE A 299 -11.95 -3.39 22.77
CA PHE A 299 -11.00 -2.55 23.50
C PHE A 299 -10.66 -3.06 24.90
N ASP A 300 -11.40 -4.07 25.39
CA ASP A 300 -11.09 -4.84 26.59
C ASP A 300 -10.10 -5.99 26.27
#